data_3944462b2e566a55ef5887203995b48b
#
_entry.id   3944462b2e566a55ef5887203995b48b
#
_cell.length_a   1.000
_cell.length_b   1.000
_cell.length_c   1.000
_cell.angle_alpha   90.00
_cell.angle_beta   90.00
_cell.angle_gamma   90.00
#
_symmetry.space_group_name_H-M   'P 1'
#
loop_
_entity.id
_entity.type
_entity.pdbx_description
1 polymer ?
#
loop_
_entity_poly.entity_id
_entity_poly.type
_entity_poly.pdbx_seq_one_letter_code
_entity_poly.pdbx_strand_id
1 'polypeptide(L)'
;MSQNWQSPVERRIVPNEIIPARLFACFADVDPSAGPALDKTYASGEDLPRALSALHRNHLSHNDRLGENGSIWEAGPSANFTRVLYIYATPDMESAKELMRDDPFYRASCFSNDGWMEWSVHTPYWKTGEPMRGMIEGLMRGIGVLPSYPAGVSPTISVINVEVVTPPKLFVSLAKADAGRIKQIENDDKARRPIPSFLVQHAFNRLGPGGTTMMGYDWECGPSADSLYDLTIFSVGSIEMARQLRENDPFTQQGLFYDPEYFEWFIHTPFRKASPGRRAALEKLLGEGEQSPRF
;
A
#
# COMPACT_ATOMS: atom_id res chain seq x y z
N MET A 1 25.09 14.49 27.79
CA MET A 1 24.86 13.04 27.75
C MET A 1 24.50 12.72 26.33
N SER A 2 25.44 12.18 25.53
CA SER A 2 25.22 11.78 24.15
C SER A 2 24.40 10.50 24.15
N GLN A 3 23.10 10.58 23.84
CA GLN A 3 22.33 9.39 23.52
C GLN A 3 22.94 8.82 22.25
N ASN A 4 23.59 7.67 22.37
CA ASN A 4 23.92 6.81 21.25
C ASN A 4 22.62 6.42 20.56
N TRP A 5 22.21 7.16 19.54
CA TRP A 5 21.26 6.71 18.56
C TRP A 5 21.92 5.56 17.81
N GLN A 6 21.70 4.34 18.29
CA GLN A 6 21.88 3.19 17.41
C GLN A 6 20.92 3.39 16.26
N SER A 7 21.47 3.48 15.07
CA SER A 7 20.74 3.54 13.82
C SER A 7 19.58 2.54 13.88
N PRO A 8 18.33 2.97 13.57
CA PRO A 8 17.23 2.04 13.56
C PRO A 8 17.63 0.89 12.67
N VAL A 9 17.38 -0.32 13.15
CA VAL A 9 17.72 -1.61 12.57
C VAL A 9 17.87 -1.47 11.06
N GLU A 10 19.11 -1.70 10.56
CA GLU A 10 19.39 -1.71 9.13
C GLU A 10 18.40 -2.65 8.45
N ARG A 11 17.31 -2.12 7.91
CA ARG A 11 16.31 -2.91 7.19
C ARG A 11 16.82 -3.09 5.78
N ARG A 12 17.08 -4.32 5.38
CA ARG A 12 17.44 -4.67 4.00
C ARG A 12 16.24 -4.46 3.12
N ILE A 13 16.30 -3.49 2.21
CA ILE A 13 15.34 -3.37 1.12
C ILE A 13 15.77 -4.38 0.06
N VAL A 14 14.96 -5.43 -0.14
CA VAL A 14 15.12 -6.30 -1.30
C VAL A 14 14.91 -5.42 -2.54
N PRO A 15 15.70 -5.53 -3.59
CA PRO A 15 15.51 -4.72 -4.80
C PRO A 15 14.06 -4.75 -5.34
N ASN A 16 13.34 -5.85 -5.13
CA ASN A 16 11.92 -6.02 -5.50
C ASN A 16 10.92 -5.36 -4.51
N GLU A 17 11.40 -4.74 -3.44
CA GLU A 17 10.60 -4.04 -2.45
C GLU A 17 10.64 -2.50 -2.61
N ILE A 18 11.31 -2.01 -3.66
CA ILE A 18 11.28 -0.58 -3.98
C ILE A 18 9.94 -0.26 -4.63
N ILE A 19 9.21 0.65 -4.00
CA ILE A 19 7.91 1.12 -4.48
C ILE A 19 8.11 1.78 -5.86
N PRO A 20 7.38 1.33 -6.89
CA PRO A 20 7.45 1.92 -8.22
C PRO A 20 7.12 3.42 -8.21
N ALA A 21 7.69 4.16 -9.15
CA ALA A 21 7.52 5.61 -9.26
C ALA A 21 6.07 6.02 -9.55
N ARG A 22 5.29 5.15 -10.18
CA ARG A 22 3.86 5.37 -10.45
C ARG A 22 3.06 4.16 -10.02
N LEU A 23 2.09 4.42 -9.18
CA LEU A 23 1.12 3.44 -8.71
C LEU A 23 -0.30 3.96 -8.96
N PHE A 24 -1.18 3.04 -9.31
CA PHE A 24 -2.58 3.33 -9.54
C PHE A 24 -3.42 2.42 -8.65
N ALA A 25 -4.11 3.01 -7.67
CA ALA A 25 -4.99 2.28 -6.78
C ALA A 25 -6.41 2.22 -7.38
N CYS A 26 -6.98 1.04 -7.39
CA CYS A 26 -8.36 0.77 -7.77
C CYS A 26 -9.11 0.20 -6.59
N PHE A 27 -10.20 0.84 -6.21
CA PHE A 27 -11.18 0.34 -5.24
C PHE A 27 -12.42 -0.08 -6.00
N ALA A 28 -12.79 -1.34 -5.92
CA ALA A 28 -14.02 -1.82 -6.54
C ALA A 28 -14.89 -2.52 -5.50
N ASP A 29 -16.20 -2.33 -5.60
CA ASP A 29 -17.16 -3.06 -4.78
C ASP A 29 -17.34 -4.46 -5.38
N VAL A 30 -17.47 -5.44 -4.51
CA VAL A 30 -17.78 -6.83 -4.91
C VAL A 30 -19.29 -6.99 -4.97
N ASP A 31 -19.82 -7.41 -6.12
CA ASP A 31 -21.23 -7.70 -6.24
C ASP A 31 -21.60 -8.97 -5.45
N PRO A 32 -22.40 -8.85 -4.39
CA PRO A 32 -22.79 -10.00 -3.59
C PRO A 32 -23.63 -11.02 -4.36
N SER A 33 -24.22 -10.64 -5.50
CA SER A 33 -24.97 -11.52 -6.39
C SER A 33 -24.07 -12.28 -7.37
N ALA A 34 -22.81 -11.87 -7.52
CA ALA A 34 -21.84 -12.49 -8.45
C ALA A 34 -21.49 -13.94 -8.08
N GLY A 35 -22.06 -14.44 -7.02
CA GLY A 35 -22.18 -15.86 -6.82
C GLY A 35 -21.63 -16.42 -5.52
N PRO A 36 -21.88 -17.71 -5.31
CA PRO A 36 -21.35 -18.47 -4.17
C PRO A 36 -19.82 -18.62 -4.19
N ALA A 37 -19.16 -17.95 -5.13
CA ALA A 37 -17.73 -18.07 -5.37
C ALA A 37 -16.87 -17.37 -4.31
N LEU A 38 -17.42 -16.40 -3.58
CA LEU A 38 -16.74 -15.71 -2.49
C LEU A 38 -17.18 -16.33 -1.16
N ASP A 39 -16.67 -17.52 -0.88
CA ASP A 39 -16.95 -18.19 0.37
C ASP A 39 -16.41 -17.37 1.55
N LYS A 40 -17.28 -17.04 2.50
CA LYS A 40 -16.98 -16.23 3.69
C LYS A 40 -15.89 -16.86 4.59
N THR A 41 -15.59 -18.14 4.42
CA THR A 41 -14.51 -18.84 5.11
C THR A 41 -13.11 -18.36 4.70
N TYR A 42 -13.01 -17.66 3.58
CA TYR A 42 -11.76 -17.03 3.14
C TYR A 42 -11.27 -15.92 4.09
N ALA A 43 -12.19 -15.28 4.81
CA ALA A 43 -11.89 -14.17 5.70
C ALA A 43 -11.23 -14.59 7.02
N SER A 44 -11.54 -15.77 7.54
CA SER A 44 -11.03 -16.22 8.83
C SER A 44 -9.56 -16.68 8.79
N GLY A 45 -9.03 -16.98 7.60
CA GLY A 45 -7.66 -17.49 7.42
C GLY A 45 -7.44 -18.91 7.93
N GLU A 46 -8.46 -19.52 8.55
CA GLU A 46 -8.35 -20.85 9.16
C GLU A 46 -8.94 -21.94 8.27
N ASP A 47 -9.95 -21.63 7.44
CA ASP A 47 -10.56 -22.59 6.53
C ASP A 47 -10.67 -22.02 5.12
N LEU A 48 -9.72 -22.35 4.26
CA LEU A 48 -9.87 -22.10 2.83
C LEU A 48 -10.90 -23.06 2.24
N PRO A 49 -11.70 -22.60 1.26
CA PRO A 49 -12.67 -23.46 0.61
C PRO A 49 -11.98 -24.70 0.04
N ARG A 50 -12.51 -25.89 0.31
CA ARG A 50 -11.96 -27.16 -0.14
C ARG A 50 -11.92 -27.31 -1.65
N ALA A 51 -12.65 -26.46 -2.38
CA ALA A 51 -12.59 -26.37 -3.84
C ALA A 51 -12.93 -24.95 -4.31
N LEU A 52 -11.98 -24.30 -4.96
CA LEU A 52 -12.26 -23.06 -5.68
C LEU A 52 -13.01 -23.35 -6.98
N SER A 53 -13.96 -22.48 -7.36
CA SER A 53 -14.53 -22.50 -8.71
C SER A 53 -13.43 -22.27 -9.77
N ALA A 54 -13.67 -22.72 -11.01
CA ALA A 54 -12.76 -22.46 -12.10
C ALA A 54 -12.51 -20.96 -12.31
N LEU A 55 -13.54 -20.14 -12.11
CA LEU A 55 -13.44 -18.69 -12.18
C LEU A 55 -12.49 -18.13 -11.13
N HIS A 56 -12.57 -18.61 -9.89
CA HIS A 56 -11.71 -18.20 -8.80
C HIS A 56 -10.24 -18.57 -9.06
N ARG A 57 -9.98 -19.81 -9.49
CA ARG A 57 -8.63 -20.25 -9.86
C ARG A 57 -8.03 -19.40 -10.96
N ASN A 58 -8.83 -19.11 -12.00
CA ASN A 58 -8.39 -18.28 -13.11
C ASN A 58 -8.06 -16.85 -12.64
N HIS A 59 -8.88 -16.28 -11.76
CA HIS A 59 -8.65 -14.97 -11.16
C HIS A 59 -7.35 -14.96 -10.35
N LEU A 60 -7.15 -15.91 -9.44
CA LEU A 60 -5.93 -15.98 -8.61
C LEU A 60 -4.68 -16.18 -9.45
N SER A 61 -4.73 -17.11 -10.44
CA SER A 61 -3.59 -17.36 -11.34
C SER A 61 -3.27 -16.15 -12.22
N HIS A 62 -4.31 -15.43 -12.69
CA HIS A 62 -4.12 -14.21 -13.48
C HIS A 62 -3.41 -13.13 -12.65
N ASN A 63 -3.91 -12.88 -11.45
CA ASN A 63 -3.38 -11.84 -10.58
C ASN A 63 -1.98 -12.18 -10.06
N ASP A 64 -1.72 -13.44 -9.66
CA ASP A 64 -0.40 -13.83 -9.21
C ASP A 64 0.66 -13.64 -10.31
N ARG A 65 0.34 -14.02 -11.55
CA ARG A 65 1.21 -13.75 -12.71
C ARG A 65 1.50 -12.27 -12.90
N LEU A 66 0.49 -11.39 -12.74
CA LEU A 66 0.68 -9.93 -12.81
C LEU A 66 1.48 -9.40 -11.60
N GLY A 67 1.35 -10.02 -10.44
CA GLY A 67 2.15 -9.72 -9.28
C GLY A 67 3.62 -10.13 -9.44
N GLU A 68 3.87 -11.31 -9.99
CA GLU A 68 5.22 -11.81 -10.22
C GLU A 68 5.97 -11.01 -11.31
N ASN A 69 5.29 -10.53 -12.35
CA ASN A 69 5.90 -9.65 -13.35
C ASN A 69 5.98 -8.17 -12.94
N GLY A 70 5.46 -7.82 -11.76
CA GLY A 70 5.51 -6.47 -11.19
C GLY A 70 4.42 -5.52 -11.67
N SER A 71 3.46 -5.96 -12.47
CA SER A 71 2.33 -5.11 -12.94
C SER A 71 1.30 -4.86 -11.84
N ILE A 72 1.13 -5.79 -10.90
CA ILE A 72 0.39 -5.59 -9.65
C ILE A 72 1.42 -5.47 -8.53
N TRP A 73 1.42 -4.33 -7.84
CA TRP A 73 2.23 -4.11 -6.65
C TRP A 73 1.67 -4.89 -5.46
N GLU A 74 0.40 -4.71 -5.19
CA GLU A 74 -0.36 -5.43 -4.16
C GLU A 74 -1.83 -5.47 -4.53
N ALA A 75 -2.51 -6.56 -4.23
CA ALA A 75 -3.96 -6.67 -4.38
C ALA A 75 -4.58 -7.64 -3.39
N GLY A 76 -5.85 -7.39 -3.09
CA GLY A 76 -6.63 -8.31 -2.28
C GLY A 76 -7.99 -7.76 -1.85
N PRO A 77 -8.81 -8.62 -1.24
CA PRO A 77 -10.14 -8.27 -0.77
C PRO A 77 -10.10 -7.65 0.63
N SER A 78 -11.16 -6.93 0.96
CA SER A 78 -11.52 -6.62 2.34
C SER A 78 -11.89 -7.89 3.12
N ALA A 79 -11.75 -7.86 4.44
CA ALA A 79 -12.07 -9.01 5.30
C ALA A 79 -13.51 -9.52 5.18
N ASN A 80 -14.44 -8.65 4.83
CA ASN A 80 -15.86 -8.98 4.62
C ASN A 80 -16.22 -9.24 3.15
N PHE A 81 -15.25 -9.24 2.26
CA PHE A 81 -15.41 -9.44 0.81
C PHE A 81 -16.41 -8.51 0.12
N THR A 82 -16.66 -7.33 0.67
CA THR A 82 -17.53 -6.33 0.03
C THR A 82 -16.77 -5.38 -0.88
N ARG A 83 -15.43 -5.35 -0.77
CA ARG A 83 -14.56 -4.47 -1.54
C ARG A 83 -13.23 -5.16 -1.86
N VAL A 84 -12.60 -4.75 -2.93
CA VAL A 84 -11.22 -5.11 -3.28
C VAL A 84 -10.39 -3.84 -3.43
N LEU A 85 -9.10 -3.94 -3.08
CA LEU A 85 -8.10 -2.93 -3.41
C LEU A 85 -7.03 -3.60 -4.28
N TYR A 86 -6.82 -3.01 -5.46
CA TYR A 86 -5.71 -3.31 -6.37
C TYR A 86 -4.78 -2.13 -6.46
N ILE A 87 -3.49 -2.37 -6.39
CA ILE A 87 -2.44 -1.38 -6.58
C ILE A 87 -1.61 -1.82 -7.77
N TYR A 88 -1.78 -1.15 -8.89
CA TYR A 88 -1.07 -1.43 -10.14
C TYR A 88 0.19 -0.59 -10.26
N ALA A 89 1.27 -1.18 -10.77
CA ALA A 89 2.50 -0.51 -11.14
C ALA A 89 2.61 -0.48 -12.67
N THR A 90 2.08 0.55 -13.29
CA THR A 90 2.00 0.70 -14.75
C THR A 90 2.48 2.08 -15.19
N PRO A 91 2.79 2.29 -16.49
CA PRO A 91 3.20 3.59 -16.99
C PRO A 91 2.12 4.69 -16.85
N ASP A 92 0.85 4.29 -16.95
CA ASP A 92 -0.29 5.20 -16.93
C ASP A 92 -1.57 4.51 -16.42
N MET A 93 -2.59 5.32 -16.15
CA MET A 93 -3.89 4.89 -15.63
C MET A 93 -4.65 3.98 -16.62
N GLU A 94 -4.53 4.23 -17.92
CA GLU A 94 -5.26 3.42 -18.90
C GLU A 94 -4.70 1.99 -18.96
N SER A 95 -3.38 1.86 -18.92
CA SER A 95 -2.72 0.54 -18.81
C SER A 95 -3.16 -0.22 -17.55
N ALA A 96 -3.33 0.47 -16.41
CA ALA A 96 -3.85 -0.15 -15.19
C ALA A 96 -5.29 -0.63 -15.37
N LYS A 97 -6.14 0.19 -16.00
CA LYS A 97 -7.53 -0.18 -16.30
C LYS A 97 -7.66 -1.33 -17.28
N GLU A 98 -6.76 -1.43 -18.25
CA GLU A 98 -6.71 -2.58 -19.17
C GLU A 98 -6.42 -3.87 -18.41
N LEU A 99 -5.43 -3.88 -17.52
CA LEU A 99 -5.15 -5.04 -16.67
C LEU A 99 -6.35 -5.46 -15.81
N MET A 100 -7.07 -4.47 -15.24
CA MET A 100 -8.28 -4.74 -14.47
C MET A 100 -9.40 -5.34 -15.36
N ARG A 101 -9.60 -4.82 -16.59
CA ARG A 101 -10.59 -5.37 -17.55
C ARG A 101 -10.28 -6.80 -17.96
N ASP A 102 -9.01 -7.20 -17.92
CA ASP A 102 -8.56 -8.55 -18.22
C ASP A 102 -8.74 -9.53 -17.06
N ASP A 103 -9.00 -9.05 -15.86
CA ASP A 103 -9.27 -9.89 -14.70
C ASP A 103 -10.52 -10.76 -14.92
N PRO A 104 -10.45 -12.09 -14.70
CA PRO A 104 -11.59 -12.99 -14.84
C PRO A 104 -12.82 -12.59 -14.02
N PHE A 105 -12.64 -12.02 -12.81
CA PHE A 105 -13.76 -11.52 -12.00
C PHE A 105 -14.38 -10.26 -12.58
N TYR A 106 -13.57 -9.35 -13.12
CA TYR A 106 -14.08 -8.17 -13.79
C TYR A 106 -14.90 -8.57 -15.03
N ARG A 107 -14.38 -9.46 -15.86
CA ARG A 107 -15.09 -10.00 -17.04
C ARG A 107 -16.40 -10.73 -16.70
N ALA A 108 -16.44 -11.36 -15.53
CA ALA A 108 -17.65 -12.01 -15.01
C ALA A 108 -18.60 -11.05 -14.28
N SER A 109 -18.34 -9.73 -14.33
CA SER A 109 -19.14 -8.69 -13.66
C SER A 109 -19.25 -8.88 -12.14
N CYS A 110 -18.20 -9.47 -11.51
CA CYS A 110 -18.13 -9.61 -10.06
C CYS A 110 -17.76 -8.31 -9.36
N PHE A 111 -17.26 -7.31 -10.09
CA PHE A 111 -16.89 -6.00 -9.56
C PHE A 111 -17.79 -4.91 -10.11
N SER A 112 -18.10 -3.93 -9.28
CA SER A 112 -18.88 -2.75 -9.61
C SER A 112 -18.29 -1.50 -8.94
N ASN A 113 -18.74 -0.31 -9.33
CA ASN A 113 -18.39 0.97 -8.69
C ASN A 113 -16.89 1.16 -8.49
N ASP A 114 -16.08 0.91 -9.53
CA ASP A 114 -14.64 1.07 -9.44
C ASP A 114 -14.23 2.55 -9.36
N GLY A 115 -13.51 2.89 -8.29
CA GLY A 115 -12.86 4.17 -8.09
C GLY A 115 -11.35 4.07 -8.33
N TRP A 116 -10.77 5.04 -9.02
CA TRP A 116 -9.37 5.06 -9.41
C TRP A 116 -8.64 6.29 -8.93
N MET A 117 -7.40 6.13 -8.52
CA MET A 117 -6.49 7.24 -8.27
C MET A 117 -5.04 6.89 -8.61
N GLU A 118 -4.26 7.85 -9.09
CA GLU A 118 -2.80 7.74 -9.08
C GLU A 118 -2.32 8.01 -7.65
N TRP A 119 -1.53 7.10 -7.09
CA TRP A 119 -1.13 7.12 -5.69
C TRP A 119 0.35 7.44 -5.54
N SER A 120 0.65 8.52 -4.83
CA SER A 120 2.01 9.01 -4.57
C SER A 120 2.51 8.52 -3.21
N VAL A 121 2.98 7.29 -3.14
CA VAL A 121 3.50 6.72 -1.88
C VAL A 121 4.80 7.40 -1.49
N HIS A 122 4.85 7.93 -0.28
CA HIS A 122 6.03 8.58 0.27
C HIS A 122 6.53 7.97 1.59
N THR A 123 5.74 7.12 2.23
CA THR A 123 6.12 6.39 3.44
C THR A 123 5.77 4.91 3.34
N PRO A 124 6.63 4.04 3.87
CA PRO A 124 7.93 4.35 4.46
C PRO A 124 8.95 4.78 3.38
N TYR A 125 9.65 5.90 3.64
CA TYR A 125 10.53 6.52 2.64
C TYR A 125 11.65 5.59 2.16
N TRP A 126 12.09 4.65 2.98
CA TRP A 126 13.13 3.69 2.60
C TRP A 126 12.67 2.65 1.57
N LYS A 127 11.36 2.49 1.36
CA LYS A 127 10.80 1.69 0.27
C LYS A 127 10.60 2.51 -1.01
N THR A 128 10.62 3.85 -0.95
CA THR A 128 10.41 4.68 -2.13
C THR A 128 11.65 4.71 -3.02
N GLY A 129 11.44 4.81 -4.34
CA GLY A 129 12.52 5.01 -5.30
C GLY A 129 13.07 6.42 -5.30
N GLU A 130 14.22 6.60 -5.97
CA GLU A 130 14.74 7.93 -6.27
C GLU A 130 13.82 8.62 -7.32
N PRO A 131 13.60 9.94 -7.27
CA PRO A 131 14.25 10.92 -6.38
C PRO A 131 13.56 11.15 -5.02
N MET A 132 12.36 10.56 -4.78
CA MET A 132 11.56 10.81 -3.57
C MET A 132 12.35 10.50 -2.29
N ARG A 133 13.02 9.35 -2.25
CA ARG A 133 13.84 8.95 -1.11
C ARG A 133 14.93 9.96 -0.82
N GLY A 134 15.71 10.35 -1.82
CA GLY A 134 16.80 11.32 -1.66
C GLY A 134 16.29 12.68 -1.19
N MET A 135 15.14 13.10 -1.67
CA MET A 135 14.48 14.33 -1.22
C MET A 135 14.13 14.26 0.26
N ILE A 136 13.43 13.20 0.70
CA ILE A 136 13.01 13.03 2.10
C ILE A 136 14.22 12.91 3.02
N GLU A 137 15.23 12.12 2.65
CA GLU A 137 16.46 11.96 3.41
C GLU A 137 17.22 13.30 3.55
N GLY A 138 17.32 14.06 2.47
CA GLY A 138 17.96 15.38 2.47
C GLY A 138 17.29 16.34 3.45
N LEU A 139 15.97 16.34 3.47
CA LEU A 139 15.19 17.16 4.41
C LEU A 139 15.36 16.70 5.85
N MET A 140 15.27 15.39 6.13
CA MET A 140 15.46 14.84 7.47
C MET A 140 16.86 15.13 8.04
N ARG A 141 17.88 15.18 7.17
CA ARG A 141 19.24 15.62 7.57
C ARG A 141 19.27 17.12 7.85
N GLY A 142 18.62 17.92 7.02
CA GLY A 142 18.56 19.37 7.16
C GLY A 142 17.92 19.82 8.46
N ILE A 143 17.00 19.05 9.01
CA ILE A 143 16.36 19.33 10.31
C ILE A 143 16.93 18.51 11.49
N GLY A 144 18.02 17.76 11.26
CA GLY A 144 18.73 17.03 12.31
C GLY A 144 18.07 15.72 12.78
N VAL A 145 17.07 15.21 12.07
CA VAL A 145 16.45 13.90 12.35
C VAL A 145 17.37 12.76 11.93
N LEU A 146 18.04 12.91 10.79
CA LEU A 146 19.10 11.99 10.37
C LEU A 146 20.47 12.63 10.55
N PRO A 147 21.52 11.85 10.86
CA PRO A 147 22.88 12.37 10.97
C PRO A 147 23.33 12.98 9.64
N SER A 148 24.01 14.12 9.71
CA SER A 148 24.66 14.71 8.55
C SER A 148 25.83 13.85 8.11
N TYR A 149 25.99 13.63 6.80
CA TYR A 149 27.20 12.99 6.27
C TYR A 149 28.37 13.99 6.27
N PRO A 150 29.58 13.51 6.54
CA PRO A 150 30.78 14.32 6.27
C PRO A 150 30.81 14.77 4.80
N ALA A 151 31.31 15.97 4.54
CA ALA A 151 31.45 16.47 3.18
C ALA A 151 32.25 15.48 2.32
N GLY A 152 31.74 15.13 1.16
CA GLY A 152 32.36 14.18 0.22
C GLY A 152 32.03 12.69 0.45
N VAL A 153 31.27 12.36 1.49
CA VAL A 153 30.77 10.99 1.68
C VAL A 153 29.38 10.87 1.06
N SER A 154 29.29 10.12 -0.04
CA SER A 154 28.01 9.70 -0.59
C SER A 154 27.43 8.61 0.31
N PRO A 155 26.13 8.65 0.67
CA PRO A 155 25.55 7.57 1.43
C PRO A 155 25.64 6.27 0.63
N THR A 156 26.49 5.37 1.08
CA THR A 156 26.44 3.99 0.60
C THR A 156 25.23 3.39 1.26
N ILE A 157 24.12 3.28 0.54
CA ILE A 157 22.93 2.60 1.02
C ILE A 157 23.31 1.14 1.13
N SER A 158 23.52 0.67 2.35
CA SER A 158 23.60 -0.75 2.61
C SER A 158 22.21 -1.33 2.38
N VAL A 159 21.99 -1.88 1.19
CA VAL A 159 20.77 -2.62 0.86
C VAL A 159 20.75 -3.84 1.77
N ILE A 160 19.95 -3.77 2.80
CA ILE A 160 19.75 -4.87 3.72
C ILE A 160 18.57 -5.69 3.19
N ASN A 161 18.77 -6.97 2.85
CA ASN A 161 17.65 -7.88 2.54
C ASN A 161 16.86 -8.16 3.82
N VAL A 162 15.75 -7.49 4.02
CA VAL A 162 14.75 -7.88 5.01
C VAL A 162 13.72 -8.71 4.24
N GLU A 163 13.50 -9.91 4.69
CA GLU A 163 12.31 -10.65 4.32
C GLU A 163 11.12 -9.86 4.86
N VAL A 164 10.43 -9.12 3.99
CA VAL A 164 9.25 -8.36 4.38
C VAL A 164 8.12 -9.35 4.54
N VAL A 165 7.91 -9.78 5.76
CA VAL A 165 6.73 -10.58 6.10
C VAL A 165 5.54 -9.65 6.21
N THR A 166 4.56 -9.83 5.35
CA THR A 166 3.31 -9.08 5.44
C THR A 166 2.67 -9.30 6.81
N PRO A 167 2.34 -8.25 7.55
CA PRO A 167 1.67 -8.39 8.83
C PRO A 167 0.36 -9.17 8.68
N PRO A 168 -0.06 -9.91 9.72
CA PRO A 168 -1.29 -10.70 9.66
C PRO A 168 -2.54 -9.82 9.48
N LYS A 169 -2.46 -8.54 9.88
CA LYS A 169 -3.54 -7.58 9.77
C LYS A 169 -3.07 -6.28 9.17
N LEU A 170 -3.77 -5.87 8.12
CA LEU A 170 -3.64 -4.57 7.48
C LEU A 170 -5.00 -3.88 7.48
N PHE A 171 -5.00 -2.57 7.70
CA PHE A 171 -6.20 -1.75 7.66
C PHE A 171 -5.99 -0.60 6.69
N VAL A 172 -6.84 -0.53 5.69
CA VAL A 172 -6.88 0.57 4.73
C VAL A 172 -7.68 1.70 5.34
N SER A 173 -7.16 2.92 5.22
CA SER A 173 -7.86 4.17 5.45
C SER A 173 -7.78 5.03 4.20
N LEU A 174 -8.92 5.28 3.57
CA LEU A 174 -9.05 6.18 2.45
C LEU A 174 -9.79 7.43 2.92
N ALA A 175 -9.10 8.55 3.06
CA ALA A 175 -9.68 9.83 3.46
C ALA A 175 -9.79 10.76 2.25
N LYS A 176 -10.83 11.58 2.21
CA LYS A 176 -10.92 12.70 1.29
C LYS A 176 -9.95 13.80 1.72
N ALA A 177 -9.42 14.55 0.78
CA ALA A 177 -8.51 15.66 1.04
C ALA A 177 -9.05 16.97 0.52
N ASP A 178 -8.83 18.07 1.26
CA ASP A 178 -9.16 19.43 0.81
C ASP A 178 -8.08 19.94 -0.16
N ALA A 179 -8.23 19.56 -1.43
CA ALA A 179 -7.30 19.93 -2.50
C ALA A 179 -7.14 21.47 -2.64
N GLY A 180 -8.17 22.25 -2.30
CA GLY A 180 -8.10 23.71 -2.33
C GLY A 180 -7.14 24.26 -1.30
N ARG A 181 -7.24 23.80 -0.05
CA ARG A 181 -6.33 24.19 1.04
C ARG A 181 -4.92 23.63 0.82
N ILE A 182 -4.79 22.39 0.34
CA ILE A 182 -3.49 21.80 0.00
C ILE A 182 -2.78 22.65 -1.04
N LYS A 183 -3.48 23.03 -2.13
CA LYS A 183 -2.94 23.87 -3.18
C LYS A 183 -2.57 25.28 -2.68
N GLN A 184 -3.33 25.83 -1.74
CA GLN A 184 -3.00 27.11 -1.11
C GLN A 184 -1.70 26.99 -0.30
N ILE A 185 -1.55 25.96 0.53
CA ILE A 185 -0.31 25.68 1.29
C ILE A 185 0.87 25.54 0.34
N GLU A 186 0.73 24.80 -0.75
CA GLU A 186 1.78 24.64 -1.75
C GLU A 186 2.15 25.95 -2.44
N ASN A 187 1.19 26.80 -2.75
CA ASN A 187 1.46 28.09 -3.39
C ASN A 187 2.14 29.08 -2.43
N ASP A 188 1.71 29.13 -1.18
CA ASP A 188 2.32 29.99 -0.16
C ASP A 188 3.77 29.58 0.12
N ASP A 189 4.08 28.30 0.03
CA ASP A 189 5.42 27.77 0.24
C ASP A 189 6.30 27.77 -1.01
N LYS A 190 5.76 27.66 -2.22
CA LYS A 190 6.53 27.81 -3.47
C LYS A 190 7.25 29.14 -3.57
N ALA A 191 6.69 30.20 -2.97
CA ALA A 191 7.35 31.49 -2.86
C ALA A 191 8.57 31.44 -1.91
N ARG A 192 8.68 30.43 -1.06
CA ARG A 192 9.72 30.28 -0.05
C ARG A 192 10.63 29.06 -0.25
N ARG A 193 10.16 27.99 -0.92
CA ARG A 193 10.91 26.74 -1.14
C ARG A 193 10.52 26.08 -2.46
N PRO A 194 11.49 25.50 -3.22
CA PRO A 194 11.22 24.86 -4.52
C PRO A 194 10.58 23.46 -4.41
N ILE A 195 10.14 23.00 -3.24
CA ILE A 195 9.65 21.65 -2.99
C ILE A 195 8.19 21.71 -2.55
N PRO A 196 7.30 20.80 -3.01
CA PRO A 196 5.93 20.71 -2.55
C PRO A 196 5.90 20.53 -1.02
N SER A 197 5.55 21.57 -0.29
CA SER A 197 5.66 21.57 1.17
C SER A 197 4.69 20.62 1.83
N PHE A 198 3.54 20.38 1.19
CA PHE A 198 2.52 19.47 1.70
C PHE A 198 3.04 18.02 1.81
N LEU A 199 3.55 17.45 0.71
CA LEU A 199 4.11 16.08 0.70
C LEU A 199 5.22 15.92 1.74
N VAL A 200 6.08 16.93 1.82
CA VAL A 200 7.19 16.95 2.76
C VAL A 200 6.70 17.01 4.20
N GLN A 201 5.78 17.91 4.51
CA GLN A 201 5.22 18.02 5.86
C GLN A 201 4.45 16.75 6.25
N HIS A 202 3.69 16.16 5.33
CA HIS A 202 2.99 14.91 5.58
C HIS A 202 3.97 13.77 5.87
N ALA A 203 5.00 13.59 5.03
CA ALA A 203 6.05 12.61 5.29
C ALA A 203 6.76 12.86 6.63
N PHE A 204 7.05 14.11 6.97
CA PHE A 204 7.68 14.46 8.24
C PHE A 204 6.84 14.13 9.46
N ASN A 205 5.55 14.41 9.43
CA ASN A 205 4.68 14.10 10.56
C ASN A 205 4.62 12.59 10.83
N ARG A 206 4.73 11.78 9.79
CA ARG A 206 4.74 10.33 9.93
C ARG A 206 6.11 9.75 10.27
N LEU A 207 7.18 10.40 9.86
CA LEU A 207 8.56 10.00 10.11
C LEU A 207 9.17 10.64 11.36
N GLY A 208 8.57 11.71 11.87
CA GLY A 208 9.06 12.42 13.06
C GLY A 208 8.98 11.60 14.35
N PRO A 209 9.54 12.10 15.45
CA PRO A 209 9.45 11.45 16.76
C PRO A 209 7.99 11.18 17.15
N GLY A 210 7.65 9.91 17.35
CA GLY A 210 6.27 9.48 17.62
C GLY A 210 5.37 9.35 16.40
N GLY A 211 5.90 9.58 15.19
CA GLY A 211 5.15 9.42 13.94
C GLY A 211 4.87 7.95 13.63
N THR A 212 3.78 7.70 12.92
CA THR A 212 3.25 6.34 12.64
C THR A 212 4.22 5.45 11.90
N THR A 213 4.99 6.01 10.96
CA THR A 213 6.02 5.25 10.21
C THR A 213 7.19 4.85 11.08
N MET A 214 7.67 5.74 11.97
CA MET A 214 8.76 5.42 12.90
C MET A 214 8.36 4.37 13.93
N MET A 215 7.08 4.35 14.31
CA MET A 215 6.52 3.32 15.19
C MET A 215 6.24 1.99 14.47
N GLY A 216 6.41 1.94 13.16
CA GLY A 216 6.17 0.74 12.36
C GLY A 216 4.70 0.45 12.07
N TYR A 217 3.82 1.44 12.24
CA TYR A 217 2.37 1.31 12.03
C TYR A 217 1.94 1.55 10.59
N ASP A 218 2.74 2.23 9.77
CA ASP A 218 2.44 2.42 8.36
C ASP A 218 3.04 1.28 7.53
N TRP A 219 2.19 0.58 6.79
CA TRP A 219 2.62 -0.33 5.74
C TRP A 219 3.04 0.47 4.52
N GLU A 220 2.13 1.29 4.00
CA GLU A 220 2.35 2.26 2.93
C GLU A 220 1.37 3.42 3.06
N CYS A 221 1.82 4.63 2.70
CA CYS A 221 1.00 5.83 2.81
C CYS A 221 1.39 6.89 1.80
N GLY A 222 0.40 7.63 1.31
CA GLY A 222 0.59 8.80 0.48
C GLY A 222 -0.72 9.36 -0.07
N PRO A 223 -0.69 10.61 -0.54
CA PRO A 223 -1.85 11.22 -1.19
C PRO A 223 -2.02 10.72 -2.62
N SER A 224 -3.21 10.94 -3.18
CA SER A 224 -3.41 10.87 -4.62
C SER A 224 -2.67 12.01 -5.34
N ALA A 225 -2.27 11.77 -6.59
CA ALA A 225 -1.53 12.77 -7.38
C ALA A 225 -2.31 14.08 -7.62
N ASP A 226 -3.64 14.00 -7.61
CA ASP A 226 -4.55 15.16 -7.70
C ASP A 226 -4.87 15.81 -6.35
N SER A 227 -4.33 15.24 -5.26
CA SER A 227 -4.57 15.69 -3.89
C SER A 227 -6.04 15.66 -3.44
N LEU A 228 -6.87 14.79 -4.03
CA LEU A 228 -8.27 14.61 -3.64
C LEU A 228 -8.44 13.57 -2.53
N TYR A 229 -7.47 12.69 -2.36
CA TYR A 229 -7.50 11.59 -1.40
C TYR A 229 -6.15 11.41 -0.70
N ASP A 230 -6.18 10.81 0.48
CA ASP A 230 -5.02 10.23 1.16
C ASP A 230 -5.30 8.76 1.47
N LEU A 231 -4.48 7.88 0.91
CA LEU A 231 -4.53 6.45 1.18
C LEU A 231 -3.42 6.07 2.13
N THR A 232 -3.81 5.51 3.27
CA THR A 232 -2.91 4.93 4.25
C THR A 232 -3.27 3.48 4.50
N ILE A 233 -2.28 2.60 4.44
CA ILE A 233 -2.39 1.20 4.81
C ILE A 233 -1.65 1.05 6.14
N PHE A 234 -2.39 0.77 7.20
CA PHE A 234 -1.86 0.58 8.55
C PHE A 234 -1.56 -0.90 8.82
N SER A 235 -0.42 -1.15 9.45
CA SER A 235 -0.02 -2.45 10.03
C SER A 235 -0.25 -2.41 11.53
N VAL A 236 -1.46 -2.68 11.98
CA VAL A 236 -1.88 -2.55 13.39
C VAL A 236 -2.78 -3.71 13.82
N GLY A 237 -3.04 -3.82 15.11
CA GLY A 237 -3.80 -4.94 15.68
C GLY A 237 -5.32 -4.86 15.46
N SER A 238 -5.87 -3.66 15.26
CA SER A 238 -7.33 -3.48 15.13
C SER A 238 -7.69 -2.24 14.30
N ILE A 239 -8.93 -2.20 13.82
CA ILE A 239 -9.46 -1.06 13.07
C ILE A 239 -9.60 0.18 13.97
N GLU A 240 -9.86 -0.01 15.27
CA GLU A 240 -9.93 1.07 16.26
C GLU A 240 -8.58 1.77 16.39
N MET A 241 -7.49 0.99 16.40
CA MET A 241 -6.14 1.54 16.42
C MET A 241 -5.84 2.30 15.12
N ALA A 242 -6.22 1.79 13.95
CA ALA A 242 -6.09 2.50 12.69
C ALA A 242 -6.84 3.84 12.69
N ARG A 243 -8.06 3.87 13.24
CA ARG A 243 -8.86 5.08 13.43
C ARG A 243 -8.19 6.09 14.34
N GLN A 244 -7.70 5.65 15.51
CA GLN A 244 -6.99 6.53 16.45
C GLN A 244 -5.74 7.15 15.82
N LEU A 245 -4.95 6.37 15.05
CA LEU A 245 -3.77 6.88 14.36
C LEU A 245 -4.15 7.93 13.31
N ARG A 246 -5.24 7.70 12.56
CA ARG A 246 -5.75 8.68 11.59
C ARG A 246 -6.29 9.94 12.27
N GLU A 247 -7.04 9.81 13.34
CA GLU A 247 -7.57 10.94 14.11
C GLU A 247 -6.47 11.80 14.75
N ASN A 248 -5.36 11.17 15.14
CA ASN A 248 -4.19 11.85 15.69
C ASN A 248 -3.25 12.41 14.61
N ASP A 249 -3.50 12.13 13.32
CA ASP A 249 -2.75 12.72 12.23
C ASP A 249 -2.96 14.25 12.20
N PRO A 250 -1.89 15.06 12.22
CA PRO A 250 -2.01 16.53 12.26
C PRO A 250 -2.80 17.12 11.11
N PHE A 251 -2.79 16.49 9.92
CA PHE A 251 -3.57 16.96 8.77
C PHE A 251 -5.06 16.64 8.93
N THR A 252 -5.39 15.51 9.53
CA THR A 252 -6.75 15.18 9.92
C THR A 252 -7.27 16.14 10.98
N GLN A 253 -6.46 16.43 12.01
CA GLN A 253 -6.81 17.40 13.06
C GLN A 253 -7.01 18.83 12.53
N GLN A 254 -6.30 19.20 11.48
CA GLN A 254 -6.46 20.47 10.79
C GLN A 254 -7.60 20.48 9.77
N GLY A 255 -8.30 19.35 9.59
CA GLY A 255 -9.38 19.20 8.61
C GLY A 255 -8.91 19.20 7.15
N LEU A 256 -7.62 18.93 6.89
CA LEU A 256 -7.12 18.73 5.54
C LEU A 256 -7.51 17.36 5.00
N PHE A 257 -7.53 16.34 5.87
CA PHE A 257 -8.10 15.04 5.59
C PHE A 257 -9.39 14.86 6.37
N TYR A 258 -10.42 14.38 5.72
CA TYR A 258 -11.75 14.23 6.30
C TYR A 258 -12.50 13.03 5.71
N ASP A 259 -13.59 12.63 6.36
CA ASP A 259 -14.52 11.57 5.92
C ASP A 259 -13.78 10.25 5.56
N PRO A 260 -12.94 9.70 6.47
CA PRO A 260 -12.17 8.51 6.16
C PRO A 260 -13.03 7.26 6.17
N GLU A 261 -12.88 6.44 5.13
CA GLU A 261 -13.39 5.08 5.06
C GLU A 261 -12.35 4.10 5.58
N TYR A 262 -12.77 3.01 6.23
CA TYR A 262 -11.87 1.99 6.78
C TYR A 262 -12.35 0.59 6.47
N PHE A 263 -11.39 -0.29 6.16
CA PHE A 263 -11.64 -1.73 6.10
C PHE A 263 -10.36 -2.52 6.41
N GLU A 264 -10.52 -3.71 6.97
CA GLU A 264 -9.44 -4.68 7.09
C GLU A 264 -9.18 -5.28 5.70
N TRP A 265 -7.90 -5.36 5.32
CA TRP A 265 -7.48 -5.75 3.98
C TRP A 265 -6.50 -6.91 4.02
N PHE A 266 -6.61 -7.80 3.06
CA PHE A 266 -5.77 -8.98 2.93
C PHE A 266 -5.02 -8.97 1.63
N ILE A 267 -3.70 -8.81 1.65
CA ILE A 267 -2.88 -9.03 0.47
C ILE A 267 -2.90 -10.51 0.10
N HIS A 268 -3.32 -10.82 -1.12
CA HIS A 268 -3.18 -12.13 -1.70
C HIS A 268 -2.32 -12.14 -2.98
N THR A 269 -2.06 -10.99 -3.56
CA THR A 269 -1.29 -10.84 -4.80
C THR A 269 -0.21 -9.76 -4.63
N PRO A 270 1.05 -10.02 -5.01
CA PRO A 270 1.59 -11.35 -5.36
C PRO A 270 1.64 -12.29 -4.14
N PHE A 271 1.55 -13.60 -4.37
CA PHE A 271 1.49 -14.58 -3.27
C PHE A 271 2.71 -14.48 -2.33
N ARG A 272 3.89 -14.13 -2.86
CA ARG A 272 5.09 -13.90 -2.04
C ARG A 272 4.94 -12.80 -1.00
N LYS A 273 4.01 -11.86 -1.21
CA LYS A 273 3.68 -10.78 -0.26
C LYS A 273 2.55 -11.17 0.71
N ALA A 274 1.82 -12.25 0.46
CA ALA A 274 0.81 -12.73 1.39
C ALA A 274 1.45 -13.22 2.70
N SER A 275 0.70 -13.18 3.81
CA SER A 275 1.15 -13.76 5.07
C SER A 275 1.46 -15.25 4.90
N PRO A 276 2.45 -15.84 5.62
CA PRO A 276 2.92 -17.19 5.37
C PRO A 276 1.82 -18.25 5.34
N GLY A 277 0.87 -18.21 6.27
CA GLY A 277 -0.26 -19.14 6.30
C GLY A 277 -1.18 -18.99 5.08
N ARG A 278 -1.45 -17.76 4.66
CA ARG A 278 -2.28 -17.48 3.48
C ARG A 278 -1.56 -17.86 2.20
N ARG A 279 -0.27 -17.58 2.08
CA ARG A 279 0.55 -17.99 0.96
C ARG A 279 0.51 -19.49 0.74
N ALA A 280 0.80 -20.29 1.79
CA ALA A 280 0.76 -21.73 1.72
C ALA A 280 -0.61 -22.26 1.27
N ALA A 281 -1.66 -21.60 1.73
CA ALA A 281 -3.02 -21.96 1.37
C ALA A 281 -3.36 -21.64 -0.09
N LEU A 282 -2.94 -20.48 -0.60
CA LEU A 282 -3.12 -20.08 -2.00
C LEU A 282 -2.35 -21.01 -2.95
N GLU A 283 -1.08 -21.31 -2.63
CA GLU A 283 -0.23 -22.23 -3.39
C GLU A 283 -0.86 -23.62 -3.46
N LYS A 284 -1.38 -24.12 -2.32
CA LYS A 284 -2.07 -25.42 -2.28
C LYS A 284 -3.31 -25.44 -3.17
N LEU A 285 -4.14 -24.40 -3.13
CA LEU A 285 -5.37 -24.31 -3.94
C LEU A 285 -5.11 -24.31 -5.44
N LEU A 286 -4.02 -23.65 -5.88
CA LEU A 286 -3.64 -23.67 -7.29
C LEU A 286 -3.04 -25.03 -7.69
N GLY A 287 -2.21 -25.67 -6.84
CA GLY A 287 -1.60 -26.95 -7.11
C GLY A 287 -2.61 -28.12 -7.18
N GLU A 288 -3.70 -28.07 -6.43
CA GLU A 288 -4.76 -29.08 -6.49
C GLU A 288 -5.56 -29.04 -7.83
N GLY A 289 -5.48 -27.91 -8.57
CA GLY A 289 -6.11 -27.76 -9.88
C GLY A 289 -5.38 -28.48 -11.04
N GLU A 290 -4.08 -28.75 -10.91
CA GLU A 290 -3.29 -29.42 -11.94
C GLU A 290 -3.50 -30.95 -11.96
N GLN A 291 -4.11 -31.50 -10.92
CA GLN A 291 -4.37 -32.96 -10.83
C GLN A 291 -5.74 -33.36 -11.37
N SER A 292 -6.53 -32.44 -11.94
CA SER A 292 -7.76 -32.85 -12.66
C SER A 292 -7.39 -33.55 -13.97
N PRO A 293 -7.85 -34.79 -14.18
CA PRO A 293 -7.50 -35.51 -15.39
C PRO A 293 -7.98 -34.74 -16.64
N ARG A 294 -7.06 -34.58 -17.57
CA ARG A 294 -7.38 -34.12 -18.92
C ARG A 294 -8.30 -35.20 -19.58
N PHE A 295 -9.56 -34.91 -19.63
CA PHE A 295 -10.48 -35.62 -20.51
C PHE A 295 -10.56 -34.91 -21.86
#